data_a35ef35a931a40992bdad1146722a258
#
_entry.id   a35ef35a931a40992bdad1146722a258
#
_cell.length_a   1.000
_cell.length_b   1.000
_cell.length_c   1.000
_cell.angle_alpha   90.00
_cell.angle_beta   90.00
_cell.angle_gamma   90.00
#
_symmetry.space_group_name_H-M   'P 1'
#
loop_
_entity.id
_entity.type
_entity.pdbx_description
1 polymer ?
#
loop_
_entity_poly.entity_id
_entity_poly.type
_entity_poly.pdbx_seq_one_letter_code
_entity_poly.pdbx_strand_id
1 'polypeptide(L)'
;MAQDMFSTTELVNKIFDFCYLLSGKEMFSYQAHFSKRIIRAVIENDSETLTALMSRQSGKSFTVSNTVAGLIIFLPILANMPMFSDDKRFRLFKDGVMVGIFAPTKAQSQIIFENIKDCVSCSSALEVLTNPDFNVRFGTFNGEKITLEFNNLNIKSTVTCKSASEGSNIEGGSYHILICDEAQDI
;
A
#
# COMPACT_ATOMS: atom_id res chain seq x y z
N MET A 1 12.91 -23.28 -16.11
CA MET A 1 12.88 -22.23 -15.07
C MET A 1 12.62 -20.94 -15.82
N ALA A 2 11.45 -20.32 -15.66
CA ALA A 2 11.22 -18.98 -16.19
C ALA A 2 12.20 -18.04 -15.48
N GLN A 3 13.04 -17.40 -16.27
CA GLN A 3 14.00 -16.41 -15.76
C GLN A 3 13.17 -15.17 -15.36
N ASP A 4 13.28 -14.72 -14.11
CA ASP A 4 12.58 -13.50 -13.68
C ASP A 4 12.93 -12.37 -14.64
N MET A 5 11.94 -11.84 -15.33
CA MET A 5 12.12 -10.81 -16.38
C MET A 5 12.78 -9.54 -15.83
N PHE A 6 12.55 -9.25 -14.54
CA PHE A 6 13.14 -8.11 -13.82
C PHE A 6 13.74 -8.58 -12.50
N SER A 7 14.91 -8.05 -12.16
CA SER A 7 15.45 -8.21 -10.82
C SER A 7 14.54 -7.54 -9.78
N THR A 8 14.60 -8.00 -8.53
CA THR A 8 13.85 -7.37 -7.43
C THR A 8 14.18 -5.87 -7.31
N THR A 9 15.43 -5.49 -7.50
CA THR A 9 15.84 -4.08 -7.42
C THR A 9 15.21 -3.22 -8.53
N GLU A 10 15.13 -3.74 -9.75
CA GLU A 10 14.45 -3.04 -10.85
C GLU A 10 12.96 -2.88 -10.58
N LEU A 11 12.29 -3.93 -10.08
CA LEU A 11 10.87 -3.85 -9.71
C LEU A 11 10.64 -2.84 -8.59
N VAL A 12 11.47 -2.86 -7.54
CA VAL A 12 11.37 -1.88 -6.44
C VAL A 12 11.47 -0.46 -6.97
N ASN A 13 12.41 -0.19 -7.87
CA ASN A 13 12.56 1.14 -8.44
C ASN A 13 11.34 1.53 -9.29
N LYS A 14 10.85 0.66 -10.16
CA LYS A 14 9.65 0.92 -10.99
C LYS A 14 8.41 1.17 -10.15
N ILE A 15 8.18 0.37 -9.10
CA ILE A 15 7.05 0.55 -8.20
C ILE A 15 7.21 1.87 -7.42
N PHE A 16 8.42 2.18 -6.97
CA PHE A 16 8.72 3.45 -6.29
C PHE A 16 8.44 4.66 -7.19
N ASP A 17 8.89 4.61 -8.45
CA ASP A 17 8.65 5.68 -9.43
C ASP A 17 7.15 5.89 -9.65
N PHE A 18 6.37 4.81 -9.69
CA PHE A 18 4.90 4.89 -9.76
C PHE A 18 4.30 5.55 -8.51
N CYS A 19 4.73 5.16 -7.30
CA CYS A 19 4.28 5.79 -6.06
C CYS A 19 4.63 7.29 -6.01
N TYR A 20 5.80 7.65 -6.54
CA TYR A 20 6.23 9.05 -6.65
C TYR A 20 5.33 9.84 -7.61
N LEU A 21 5.03 9.28 -8.79
CA LEU A 21 4.15 9.91 -9.78
C LEU A 21 2.74 10.14 -9.25
N LEU A 22 2.21 9.22 -8.44
CA LEU A 22 0.89 9.37 -7.84
C LEU A 22 0.79 10.61 -6.97
N SER A 23 1.78 10.87 -6.12
CA SER A 23 1.72 12.03 -5.20
C SER A 23 2.12 13.35 -5.84
N GLY A 24 2.95 13.30 -6.88
CA GLY A 24 3.58 14.48 -7.48
C GLY A 24 4.47 15.27 -6.50
N LYS A 25 4.81 14.70 -5.34
CA LYS A 25 5.59 15.35 -4.28
C LYS A 25 6.96 14.71 -4.17
N GLU A 26 7.99 15.51 -4.16
CA GLU A 26 9.36 15.03 -3.96
C GLU A 26 9.54 14.43 -2.57
N MET A 27 10.24 13.30 -2.52
CA MET A 27 10.68 12.65 -1.29
C MET A 27 12.15 12.98 -1.02
N PHE A 28 12.47 13.30 0.24
CA PHE A 28 13.87 13.36 0.66
C PHE A 28 14.53 11.97 0.50
N SER A 29 15.85 11.94 0.38
CA SER A 29 16.60 10.69 0.15
C SER A 29 16.31 9.59 1.18
N TYR A 30 16.17 9.94 2.46
CA TYR A 30 15.83 8.98 3.52
C TYR A 30 14.39 8.45 3.41
N GLN A 31 13.44 9.28 2.95
CA GLN A 31 12.06 8.88 2.69
C GLN A 31 11.99 7.92 1.51
N ALA A 32 12.70 8.24 0.42
CA ALA A 32 12.81 7.38 -0.75
C ALA A 32 13.44 6.03 -0.40
N HIS A 33 14.49 6.04 0.43
CA HIS A 33 15.11 4.80 0.91
C HIS A 33 14.12 3.95 1.73
N PHE A 34 13.39 4.56 2.64
CA PHE A 34 12.40 3.87 3.46
C PHE A 34 11.24 3.34 2.63
N SER A 35 10.71 4.13 1.69
CA SER A 35 9.68 3.68 0.74
C SER A 35 10.15 2.45 -0.06
N LYS A 36 11.34 2.49 -0.64
CA LYS A 36 11.92 1.35 -1.37
C LYS A 36 12.12 0.12 -0.48
N ARG A 37 12.43 0.31 0.79
CA ARG A 37 12.56 -0.78 1.76
C ARG A 37 11.20 -1.44 2.05
N ILE A 38 10.14 -0.64 2.21
CA ILE A 38 8.76 -1.14 2.34
C ILE A 38 8.37 -1.94 1.09
N ILE A 39 8.55 -1.36 -0.10
CA ILE A 39 8.22 -2.02 -1.36
C ILE A 39 8.93 -3.36 -1.49
N ARG A 40 10.23 -3.41 -1.17
CA ARG A 40 11.03 -4.63 -1.23
C ARG A 40 10.47 -5.71 -0.30
N ALA A 41 10.22 -5.38 0.98
CA ALA A 41 9.68 -6.32 1.95
C ALA A 41 8.32 -6.90 1.50
N VAL A 42 7.47 -6.06 0.91
CA VAL A 42 6.16 -6.49 0.41
C VAL A 42 6.28 -7.45 -0.76
N ILE A 43 7.14 -7.18 -1.75
CA ILE A 43 7.25 -8.03 -2.95
C ILE A 43 8.08 -9.29 -2.69
N GLU A 44 9.07 -9.26 -1.80
CA GLU A 44 9.83 -10.46 -1.40
C GLU A 44 9.02 -11.40 -0.53
N ASN A 45 7.99 -10.85 0.15
CA ASN A 45 7.03 -11.61 0.95
C ASN A 45 7.68 -12.58 1.95
N ASP A 46 8.70 -12.09 2.65
CA ASP A 46 9.47 -12.85 3.63
C ASP A 46 8.93 -12.69 5.07
N SER A 47 7.74 -12.10 5.23
CA SER A 47 7.11 -11.77 6.51
C SER A 47 7.97 -10.84 7.38
N GLU A 48 8.72 -9.95 6.75
CA GLU A 48 9.63 -9.06 7.43
C GLU A 48 8.91 -8.00 8.28
N THR A 49 9.44 -7.73 9.45
CA THR A 49 9.03 -6.61 10.31
C THR A 49 9.98 -5.43 10.10
N LEU A 50 9.45 -4.31 9.61
CA LEU A 50 10.20 -3.08 9.44
C LEU A 50 9.88 -2.11 10.59
N THR A 51 10.88 -1.77 11.38
CA THR A 51 10.76 -0.74 12.42
C THR A 51 11.42 0.55 11.95
N ALA A 52 10.68 1.64 11.97
CA ALA A 52 11.18 2.97 11.60
C ALA A 52 11.10 3.93 12.78
N LEU A 53 12.26 4.34 13.30
CA LEU A 53 12.37 5.41 14.28
C LEU A 53 12.73 6.70 13.55
N MET A 54 11.78 7.62 13.49
CA MET A 54 11.93 8.89 12.79
C MET A 54 11.53 10.05 13.70
N SER A 55 12.21 11.20 13.55
CA SER A 55 11.86 12.41 14.29
C SER A 55 10.45 12.90 13.93
N ARG A 56 9.85 13.68 14.81
CA ARG A 56 8.57 14.36 14.53
C ARG A 56 8.73 15.24 13.29
N GLN A 57 7.68 15.34 12.48
CA GLN A 57 7.64 16.13 11.24
C GLN A 57 8.65 15.69 10.15
N SER A 58 9.24 14.50 10.26
CA SER A 58 10.11 13.94 9.22
C SER A 58 9.37 13.43 7.97
N GLY A 59 8.04 13.50 7.97
CA GLY A 59 7.22 12.96 6.87
C GLY A 59 7.04 11.44 6.90
N LYS A 60 7.22 10.78 8.07
CA LYS A 60 6.99 9.34 8.24
C LYS A 60 5.62 8.92 7.68
N SER A 61 4.55 9.52 8.17
CA SER A 61 3.18 9.18 7.76
C SER A 61 2.94 9.45 6.26
N PHE A 62 3.47 10.55 5.72
CA PHE A 62 3.44 10.84 4.29
C PHE A 62 4.12 9.74 3.46
N THR A 63 5.34 9.34 3.83
CA THR A 63 6.10 8.32 3.11
C THR A 63 5.36 6.98 3.10
N VAL A 64 4.87 6.53 4.27
CA VAL A 64 4.11 5.28 4.39
C VAL A 64 2.83 5.36 3.57
N SER A 65 2.05 6.43 3.72
CA SER A 65 0.77 6.58 3.04
C SER A 65 0.90 6.61 1.53
N ASN A 66 1.89 7.35 1.01
CA ASN A 66 2.14 7.42 -0.43
C ASN A 66 2.60 6.07 -1.00
N THR A 67 3.49 5.37 -0.28
CA THR A 67 3.96 4.05 -0.68
C THR A 67 2.79 3.06 -0.72
N VAL A 68 1.97 3.02 0.32
CA VAL A 68 0.82 2.11 0.42
C VAL A 68 -0.23 2.43 -0.64
N ALA A 69 -0.52 3.70 -0.89
CA ALA A 69 -1.44 4.11 -1.97
C ALA A 69 -1.00 3.57 -3.33
N GLY A 70 0.30 3.67 -3.63
CA GLY A 70 0.86 3.08 -4.86
C GLY A 70 0.76 1.55 -4.88
N LEU A 71 1.07 0.88 -3.77
CA LEU A 71 1.03 -0.58 -3.69
C LEU A 71 -0.39 -1.16 -3.89
N ILE A 72 -1.42 -0.57 -3.27
CA ILE A 72 -2.80 -1.06 -3.39
C ILE A 72 -3.40 -0.87 -4.79
N ILE A 73 -2.84 0.05 -5.58
CA ILE A 73 -3.22 0.26 -6.98
C ILE A 73 -2.39 -0.66 -7.89
N PHE A 74 -1.07 -0.65 -7.74
CA PHE A 74 -0.16 -1.17 -8.74
C PHE A 74 0.11 -2.67 -8.62
N LEU A 75 0.20 -3.21 -7.39
CA LEU A 75 0.46 -4.64 -7.20
C LEU A 75 -0.61 -5.55 -7.81
N PRO A 76 -1.94 -5.29 -7.66
CA PRO A 76 -2.95 -6.12 -8.30
C PRO A 76 -2.87 -6.07 -9.83
N ILE A 77 -2.53 -4.91 -10.39
CA ILE A 77 -2.35 -4.74 -11.83
C ILE A 77 -1.18 -5.60 -12.30
N LEU A 78 0.00 -5.47 -11.67
CA LEU A 78 1.17 -6.27 -12.01
C LEU A 78 0.92 -7.77 -11.86
N ALA A 79 0.28 -8.18 -10.75
CA ALA A 79 -0.02 -9.59 -10.47
C ALA A 79 -0.88 -10.26 -11.52
N ASN A 80 -1.70 -9.48 -12.25
CA ASN A 80 -2.60 -9.98 -13.28
C ASN A 80 -2.11 -9.71 -14.71
N MET A 81 -0.93 -9.10 -14.88
CA MET A 81 -0.30 -8.99 -16.20
C MET A 81 0.27 -10.34 -16.65
N PRO A 82 0.09 -10.75 -17.92
CA PRO A 82 0.58 -12.03 -18.41
C PRO A 82 2.07 -12.26 -18.18
N MET A 83 2.88 -11.19 -18.28
CA MET A 83 4.33 -11.25 -18.10
C MET A 83 4.76 -11.57 -16.65
N PHE A 84 3.88 -11.42 -15.66
CA PHE A 84 4.13 -11.71 -14.25
C PHE A 84 3.30 -12.89 -13.72
N SER A 85 2.58 -13.61 -14.60
CA SER A 85 1.68 -14.70 -14.19
C SER A 85 2.34 -15.79 -13.34
N ASP A 86 3.60 -16.09 -13.63
CA ASP A 86 4.39 -17.11 -12.95
C ASP A 86 5.38 -16.53 -11.92
N ASP A 87 5.43 -15.22 -11.78
CA ASP A 87 6.33 -14.56 -10.83
C ASP A 87 5.80 -14.72 -9.40
N LYS A 88 6.55 -15.46 -8.57
CA LYS A 88 6.18 -15.76 -7.19
C LYS A 88 5.98 -14.52 -6.32
N ARG A 89 6.67 -13.41 -6.65
CA ARG A 89 6.62 -12.14 -5.92
C ARG A 89 5.24 -11.50 -5.96
N PHE A 90 4.44 -11.76 -7.01
CA PHE A 90 3.11 -11.18 -7.19
C PHE A 90 1.95 -12.13 -6.89
N ARG A 91 2.23 -13.39 -6.61
CA ARG A 91 1.21 -14.43 -6.44
C ARG A 91 0.15 -14.09 -5.39
N LEU A 92 0.56 -13.46 -4.28
CA LEU A 92 -0.35 -13.10 -3.18
C LEU A 92 -1.29 -11.94 -3.53
N PHE A 93 -0.95 -11.14 -4.54
CA PHE A 93 -1.69 -9.92 -4.88
C PHE A 93 -2.66 -10.11 -6.03
N LYS A 94 -2.82 -11.35 -6.52
CA LYS A 94 -3.75 -11.68 -7.63
C LYS A 94 -5.20 -11.34 -7.31
N ASP A 95 -5.59 -11.48 -6.05
CA ASP A 95 -6.95 -11.19 -5.58
C ASP A 95 -7.09 -9.78 -4.97
N GLY A 96 -6.04 -8.95 -5.08
CA GLY A 96 -5.95 -7.62 -4.53
C GLY A 96 -5.04 -7.53 -3.31
N VAL A 97 -4.93 -6.32 -2.74
CA VAL A 97 -4.09 -6.03 -1.57
C VAL A 97 -4.96 -5.65 -0.38
N MET A 98 -4.71 -6.27 0.76
CA MET A 98 -5.36 -5.95 2.03
C MET A 98 -4.39 -5.30 3.00
N VAL A 99 -4.73 -4.08 3.46
CA VAL A 99 -3.91 -3.28 4.38
C VAL A 99 -4.68 -3.01 5.65
N GLY A 100 -4.04 -3.27 6.80
CA GLY A 100 -4.53 -2.90 8.13
C GLY A 100 -3.66 -1.81 8.75
N ILE A 101 -4.28 -0.75 9.25
CA ILE A 101 -3.62 0.34 9.96
C ILE A 101 -4.10 0.30 11.41
N PHE A 102 -3.16 0.18 12.33
CA PHE A 102 -3.39 0.11 13.76
C PHE A 102 -2.61 1.19 14.49
N ALA A 103 -3.21 1.77 15.51
CA ALA A 103 -2.57 2.71 16.42
C ALA A 103 -3.27 2.62 17.79
N PRO A 104 -2.66 3.11 18.88
CA PRO A 104 -3.28 3.10 20.20
C PRO A 104 -4.66 3.74 20.24
N THR A 105 -4.85 4.79 19.45
CA THR A 105 -6.15 5.45 19.33
C THR A 105 -6.63 5.45 17.87
N LYS A 106 -7.94 5.48 17.69
CA LYS A 106 -8.57 5.59 16.37
C LYS A 106 -8.13 6.88 15.64
N ALA A 107 -8.01 7.99 16.36
CA ALA A 107 -7.58 9.26 15.77
C ALA A 107 -6.17 9.19 15.18
N GLN A 108 -5.24 8.46 15.82
CA GLN A 108 -3.89 8.26 15.31
C GLN A 108 -3.89 7.38 14.03
N SER A 109 -4.60 6.26 14.03
CA SER A 109 -4.69 5.41 12.84
C SER A 109 -5.36 6.12 11.65
N GLN A 110 -6.30 7.04 11.92
CA GLN A 110 -6.94 7.86 10.91
C GLN A 110 -5.99 8.83 10.19
N ILE A 111 -4.91 9.28 10.83
CA ILE A 111 -3.95 10.21 10.19
C ILE A 111 -3.31 9.55 8.95
N ILE A 112 -2.80 8.33 9.09
CA ILE A 112 -2.22 7.59 7.96
C ILE A 112 -3.30 7.23 6.95
N PHE A 113 -4.47 6.82 7.43
CA PHE A 113 -5.59 6.42 6.60
C PHE A 113 -6.10 7.56 5.70
N GLU A 114 -6.34 8.77 6.24
CA GLU A 114 -6.77 9.93 5.46
C GLU A 114 -5.68 10.35 4.46
N ASN A 115 -4.40 10.31 4.82
CA ASN A 115 -3.32 10.55 3.87
C ASN A 115 -3.33 9.53 2.69
N ILE A 116 -3.61 8.24 2.94
CA ILE A 116 -3.77 7.25 1.86
C ILE A 116 -4.97 7.61 0.99
N LYS A 117 -6.09 7.99 1.62
CA LYS A 117 -7.31 8.39 0.95
C LYS A 117 -7.08 9.59 0.02
N ASP A 118 -6.35 10.60 0.50
CA ASP A 118 -5.96 11.76 -0.31
C ASP A 118 -5.06 11.35 -1.49
N CYS A 119 -4.09 10.46 -1.27
CA CYS A 119 -3.22 9.96 -2.33
C CYS A 119 -3.99 9.22 -3.42
N VAL A 120 -4.95 8.34 -3.08
CA VAL A 120 -5.72 7.57 -4.08
C VAL A 120 -6.78 8.40 -4.78
N SER A 121 -7.17 9.55 -4.24
CA SER A 121 -8.14 10.47 -4.84
C SER A 121 -7.52 11.70 -5.50
N CYS A 122 -6.20 11.81 -5.54
CA CYS A 122 -5.53 12.89 -6.27
C CYS A 122 -5.68 12.73 -7.79
N SER A 123 -5.49 13.81 -8.54
CA SER A 123 -5.70 13.83 -10.00
C SER A 123 -4.90 12.76 -10.74
N SER A 124 -3.63 12.57 -10.39
CA SER A 124 -2.77 11.57 -11.04
C SER A 124 -3.23 10.14 -10.75
N ALA A 125 -3.68 9.86 -9.51
CA ALA A 125 -4.23 8.56 -9.17
C ALA A 125 -5.55 8.30 -9.92
N LEU A 126 -6.44 9.29 -9.99
CA LEU A 126 -7.70 9.18 -10.71
C LEU A 126 -7.49 8.92 -12.20
N GLU A 127 -6.48 9.53 -12.83
CA GLU A 127 -6.11 9.26 -14.23
C GLU A 127 -5.77 7.78 -14.45
N VAL A 128 -4.99 7.17 -13.55
CA VAL A 128 -4.67 5.73 -13.60
C VAL A 128 -5.91 4.88 -13.34
N LEU A 129 -6.69 5.22 -12.31
CA LEU A 129 -7.86 4.45 -11.89
C LEU A 129 -8.97 4.46 -12.96
N THR A 130 -9.15 5.57 -13.67
CA THR A 130 -10.16 5.71 -14.73
C THR A 130 -9.71 5.18 -16.09
N ASN A 131 -8.45 4.73 -16.22
CA ASN A 131 -7.98 4.12 -17.45
C ASN A 131 -8.86 2.90 -17.79
N PRO A 132 -9.41 2.83 -19.04
CA PRO A 132 -10.30 1.74 -19.47
C PRO A 132 -9.71 0.34 -19.30
N ASP A 133 -8.38 0.19 -19.39
CA ASP A 133 -7.70 -1.09 -19.25
C ASP A 133 -7.82 -1.66 -17.82
N PHE A 134 -7.90 -0.78 -16.80
CA PHE A 134 -7.99 -1.17 -15.40
C PHE A 134 -9.40 -1.04 -14.85
N ASN A 135 -10.15 -0.01 -15.28
CA ASN A 135 -11.54 0.25 -14.88
C ASN A 135 -11.74 0.10 -13.36
N VAL A 136 -10.98 0.88 -12.58
CA VAL A 136 -11.02 0.82 -11.13
C VAL A 136 -12.05 1.81 -10.58
N ARG A 137 -12.87 1.36 -9.64
CA ARG A 137 -13.88 2.18 -8.96
C ARG A 137 -13.62 2.18 -7.45
N PHE A 138 -14.07 3.25 -6.82
CA PHE A 138 -14.22 3.28 -5.37
C PHE A 138 -15.50 2.51 -4.98
N GLY A 139 -15.31 1.40 -4.25
CA GLY A 139 -16.41 0.70 -3.60
C GLY A 139 -16.79 1.40 -2.29
N THR A 140 -16.33 0.90 -1.14
CA THR A 140 -16.46 1.61 0.13
C THR A 140 -15.42 2.73 0.20
N PHE A 141 -15.85 3.95 0.53
CA PHE A 141 -14.97 5.11 0.69
C PHE A 141 -15.47 5.98 1.85
N ASN A 142 -15.15 5.58 3.07
CA ASN A 142 -15.60 6.25 4.30
C ASN A 142 -14.43 6.53 5.24
N GLY A 143 -14.69 6.88 6.49
CA GLY A 143 -13.66 7.21 7.49
C GLY A 143 -12.91 6.00 8.08
N GLU A 144 -13.25 4.77 7.72
CA GLU A 144 -12.64 3.55 8.30
C GLU A 144 -12.17 2.54 7.25
N LYS A 145 -12.71 2.65 6.03
CA LYS A 145 -12.45 1.68 4.97
C LYS A 145 -12.41 2.34 3.61
N ILE A 146 -11.37 2.01 2.84
CA ILE A 146 -11.27 2.29 1.41
C ILE A 146 -11.28 0.94 0.69
N THR A 147 -12.06 0.82 -0.38
CA THR A 147 -12.04 -0.32 -1.28
C THR A 147 -11.86 0.18 -2.70
N LEU A 148 -10.85 -0.33 -3.40
CA LEU A 148 -10.66 -0.16 -4.82
C LEU A 148 -11.12 -1.45 -5.52
N GLU A 149 -12.10 -1.33 -6.40
CA GLU A 149 -12.66 -2.45 -7.17
C GLU A 149 -12.13 -2.39 -8.60
N PHE A 150 -11.35 -3.39 -9.01
CA PHE A 150 -10.79 -3.54 -10.35
C PHE A 150 -11.76 -4.38 -11.18
N ASN A 151 -12.70 -3.68 -11.88
CA ASN A 151 -13.82 -4.36 -12.52
C ASN A 151 -13.40 -5.33 -13.62
N ASN A 152 -12.37 -4.98 -14.41
CA ASN A 152 -11.88 -5.86 -15.47
C ASN A 152 -11.20 -7.13 -14.95
N LEU A 153 -10.73 -7.10 -13.71
CA LEU A 153 -10.04 -8.23 -13.07
C LEU A 153 -10.94 -8.95 -12.05
N ASN A 154 -12.08 -8.35 -11.68
CA ASN A 154 -12.98 -8.84 -10.64
C ASN A 154 -12.30 -9.06 -9.28
N ILE A 155 -11.43 -8.15 -8.89
CA ILE A 155 -10.65 -8.19 -7.64
C ILE A 155 -10.79 -6.89 -6.84
N LYS A 156 -10.38 -6.91 -5.57
CA LYS A 156 -10.51 -5.76 -4.66
C LYS A 156 -9.26 -5.56 -3.82
N SER A 157 -8.78 -4.31 -3.78
CA SER A 157 -7.84 -3.87 -2.73
C SER A 157 -8.58 -3.14 -1.63
N THR A 158 -8.18 -3.37 -0.38
CA THR A 158 -8.87 -2.79 0.79
C THR A 158 -7.87 -2.22 1.78
N VAL A 159 -8.13 -1.02 2.28
CA VAL A 159 -7.43 -0.43 3.43
C VAL A 159 -8.42 -0.23 4.55
N THR A 160 -8.07 -0.63 5.76
CA THR A 160 -8.88 -0.42 6.97
C THR A 160 -8.03 0.22 8.06
N CYS A 161 -8.62 1.12 8.86
CA CYS A 161 -7.98 1.65 10.07
C CYS A 161 -8.76 1.24 11.31
N LYS A 162 -8.03 0.87 12.35
CA LYS A 162 -8.58 0.39 13.62
C LYS A 162 -7.79 0.95 14.80
N SER A 163 -8.45 1.03 15.96
CA SER A 163 -7.76 1.23 17.23
C SER A 163 -7.19 -0.11 17.71
N ALA A 164 -6.00 -0.08 18.30
CA ALA A 164 -5.36 -1.21 18.98
C ALA A 164 -5.50 -1.11 20.51
N SER A 165 -6.43 -0.27 21.03
CA SER A 165 -6.68 -0.15 22.47
C SER A 165 -7.25 -1.45 23.06
N GLU A 166 -7.01 -1.67 24.36
CA GLU A 166 -7.59 -2.77 25.12
C GLU A 166 -9.11 -2.85 24.90
N GLY A 167 -9.62 -4.05 24.58
CA GLY A 167 -11.04 -4.30 24.28
C GLY A 167 -11.45 -4.00 22.83
N SER A 168 -10.55 -3.52 21.97
CA SER A 168 -10.85 -3.44 20.55
C SER A 168 -10.80 -4.83 19.90
N ASN A 169 -11.82 -5.15 19.12
CA ASN A 169 -11.89 -6.46 18.44
C ASN A 169 -10.97 -6.42 17.20
N ILE A 170 -9.69 -6.78 17.40
CA ILE A 170 -8.66 -6.83 16.34
C ILE A 170 -8.75 -8.16 15.58
N GLU A 171 -9.47 -9.15 16.14
CA GLU A 171 -9.56 -10.48 15.57
C GLU A 171 -10.29 -10.51 14.22
N GLY A 172 -9.87 -11.41 13.35
CA GLY A 172 -10.59 -11.78 12.12
C GLY A 172 -10.18 -11.04 10.84
N GLY A 173 -9.09 -10.27 10.84
CA GLY A 173 -8.55 -9.66 9.61
C GLY A 173 -7.30 -10.38 9.11
N SER A 174 -7.29 -10.79 7.83
CA SER A 174 -6.06 -11.17 7.14
C SER A 174 -5.54 -9.97 6.38
N TYR A 175 -4.27 -9.63 6.54
CA TYR A 175 -3.65 -8.48 5.89
C TYR A 175 -2.35 -8.88 5.21
N HIS A 176 -2.13 -8.35 4.00
CA HIS A 176 -0.84 -8.45 3.31
C HIS A 176 0.17 -7.45 3.86
N ILE A 177 -0.33 -6.28 4.29
CA ILE A 177 0.47 -5.21 4.87
C ILE A 177 -0.19 -4.78 6.19
N LEU A 178 0.60 -4.81 7.27
CA LEU A 178 0.17 -4.34 8.57
C LEU A 178 1.00 -3.12 8.94
N ILE A 179 0.34 -2.03 9.30
CA ILE A 179 0.97 -0.78 9.73
C ILE A 179 0.58 -0.54 11.19
N CYS A 180 1.58 -0.51 12.07
CA CYS A 180 1.41 -0.15 13.46
C CYS A 180 2.08 1.21 13.70
N ASP A 181 1.30 2.26 13.87
CA ASP A 181 1.81 3.59 14.22
C ASP A 181 1.83 3.75 15.74
N GLU A 182 2.85 4.44 16.26
CA GLU A 182 3.10 4.59 17.71
C GLU A 182 3.09 3.22 18.44
N ALA A 183 3.78 2.23 17.84
CA ALA A 183 3.76 0.84 18.31
C ALA A 183 4.30 0.64 19.73
N GLN A 184 5.04 1.61 20.26
CA GLN A 184 5.50 1.60 21.66
C GLN A 184 4.35 1.76 22.67
N ASP A 185 3.18 2.24 22.23
CA ASP A 185 2.02 2.52 23.06
C ASP A 185 0.87 1.51 22.82
N ILE A 186 1.14 0.43 22.05
CA ILE A 186 0.19 -0.66 21.77
C ILE A 186 0.36 -1.82 22.72
#